data_d458ced003f062fe410baa6ddc096de8
#
_entry.id   d458ced003f062fe410baa6ddc096de8
#
_cell.length_a   1.000
_cell.length_b   1.000
_cell.length_c   1.000
_cell.angle_alpha   90.00
_cell.angle_beta   90.00
_cell.angle_gamma   90.00
#
_symmetry.space_group_name_H-M   'P 1'
#
loop_
_entity.id
_entity.type
_entity.pdbx_description
1 polymer ?
#
loop_
_entity_poly.entity_id
_entity_poly.type
_entity_poly.pdbx_seq_one_letter_code
_entity_poly.pdbx_strand_id
1 'polypeptide(L)'
;SDGAKYLTEAEAYGMYIDMAELTTGVPVDTRPGVRTVLGFRGAYPGTFQWNGNAPNQFNDTLVLLWSDIATGEPKVLEFPVNTDTGARYFGQDSSSSLRPNRRYTYINGWHRSYNAPQMQDWGYRVANDSNGNGHWDRDRNGWLSGGAADYERSGSAHNIHMASVNGPLGDARIENWSAGCQVIPGTKNWEAFMGHYWTGSKDTTQYFLMDTRDIDHRVWKGCTPNGTHDCPYEIGPFP
;
A
#
# COMPACT_ATOMS: atom_id res chain seq x y z
N SER A 1 -30.69 -11.62 -3.90
CA SER A 1 -29.45 -10.93 -4.34
C SER A 1 -29.41 -9.57 -3.69
N ASP A 2 -29.01 -9.55 -2.47
CA ASP A 2 -28.94 -8.32 -1.69
C ASP A 2 -27.68 -7.62 -2.12
N GLY A 3 -27.85 -6.56 -2.91
CA GLY A 3 -26.80 -5.98 -3.70
C GLY A 3 -25.70 -5.38 -2.86
N ALA A 4 -24.49 -5.89 -3.06
CA ALA A 4 -23.31 -5.17 -2.65
C ALA A 4 -23.44 -3.71 -3.15
N LYS A 5 -23.27 -2.75 -2.24
CA LYS A 5 -23.29 -1.35 -2.61
C LYS A 5 -21.99 -1.03 -3.33
N TYR A 6 -22.06 -0.80 -4.64
CA TYR A 6 -20.95 -0.21 -5.37
C TYR A 6 -20.90 1.29 -5.09
N LEU A 7 -19.74 1.76 -4.69
CA LEU A 7 -19.50 3.17 -4.47
C LEU A 7 -19.28 3.89 -5.80
N THR A 8 -19.77 5.11 -5.90
CA THR A 8 -19.29 6.04 -6.92
C THR A 8 -17.83 6.35 -6.68
N GLU A 9 -17.12 6.85 -7.69
CA GLU A 9 -15.71 7.23 -7.55
C GLU A 9 -15.53 8.32 -6.47
N ALA A 10 -16.48 9.25 -6.36
CA ALA A 10 -16.49 10.28 -5.32
C ALA A 10 -16.68 9.70 -3.91
N GLU A 11 -17.60 8.74 -3.74
CA GLU A 11 -17.81 8.05 -2.46
C GLU A 11 -16.56 7.23 -2.08
N ALA A 12 -15.94 6.52 -3.03
CA ALA A 12 -14.71 5.77 -2.79
C ALA A 12 -13.54 6.71 -2.40
N TYR A 13 -13.39 7.83 -3.09
CA TYR A 13 -12.39 8.83 -2.78
C TYR A 13 -12.51 9.34 -1.33
N GLY A 14 -13.74 9.74 -0.93
CA GLY A 14 -13.99 10.19 0.44
C GLY A 14 -13.73 9.10 1.47
N MET A 15 -14.15 7.86 1.21
CA MET A 15 -13.89 6.71 2.08
C MET A 15 -12.39 6.47 2.28
N TYR A 16 -11.58 6.52 1.22
CA TYR A 16 -10.14 6.33 1.31
C TYR A 16 -9.44 7.44 2.10
N ILE A 17 -9.89 8.68 1.95
CA ILE A 17 -9.39 9.80 2.77
C ILE A 17 -9.69 9.54 4.24
N ASP A 18 -10.93 9.20 4.58
CA ASP A 18 -11.33 8.91 5.96
C ASP A 18 -10.48 7.77 6.57
N MET A 19 -10.23 6.70 5.80
CA MET A 19 -9.36 5.59 6.22
C MET A 19 -7.94 6.07 6.54
N ALA A 20 -7.35 6.87 5.65
CA ALA A 20 -5.99 7.36 5.83
C ALA A 20 -5.89 8.29 7.04
N GLU A 21 -6.78 9.26 7.15
CA GLU A 21 -6.76 10.27 8.22
C GLU A 21 -7.03 9.66 9.59
N LEU A 22 -8.04 8.79 9.71
CA LEU A 22 -8.37 8.15 10.98
C LEU A 22 -7.31 7.15 11.43
N THR A 23 -6.70 6.43 10.49
CA THR A 23 -5.67 5.43 10.84
C THR A 23 -4.34 6.07 11.20
N THR A 24 -3.97 7.15 10.55
CA THR A 24 -2.63 7.77 10.72
C THR A 24 -2.64 9.04 11.56
N GLY A 25 -3.79 9.68 11.73
CA GLY A 25 -3.91 11.00 12.38
C GLY A 25 -3.34 12.15 11.56
N VAL A 26 -3.09 11.95 10.25
CA VAL A 26 -2.47 12.96 9.37
C VAL A 26 -3.44 13.33 8.25
N PRO A 27 -3.72 14.64 8.02
CA PRO A 27 -4.59 15.08 6.94
C PRO A 27 -4.06 14.69 5.56
N VAL A 28 -4.98 14.31 4.67
CA VAL A 28 -4.70 14.06 3.26
C VAL A 28 -4.71 15.37 2.48
N ASP A 29 -3.72 15.59 1.62
CA ASP A 29 -3.69 16.76 0.72
C ASP A 29 -4.65 16.52 -0.45
N THR A 30 -5.80 17.20 -0.40
CA THR A 30 -6.88 17.06 -1.39
C THR A 30 -6.89 18.19 -2.44
N ARG A 31 -5.86 19.02 -2.50
CA ARG A 31 -5.79 20.09 -3.50
C ARG A 31 -5.83 19.52 -4.93
N PRO A 32 -6.55 20.19 -5.87
CA PRO A 32 -6.63 19.71 -7.24
C PRO A 32 -5.25 19.44 -7.87
N GLY A 33 -5.13 18.31 -8.56
CA GLY A 33 -3.91 17.87 -9.20
C GLY A 33 -2.89 17.18 -8.29
N VAL A 34 -2.98 17.32 -6.97
CA VAL A 34 -2.10 16.63 -6.03
C VAL A 34 -2.42 15.12 -6.01
N ARG A 35 -1.39 14.29 -6.10
CA ARG A 35 -1.50 12.83 -5.99
C ARG A 35 -1.24 12.40 -4.55
N THR A 36 -2.07 11.49 -4.06
CA THR A 36 -1.88 10.80 -2.79
C THR A 36 -1.89 9.31 -3.04
N VAL A 37 -0.98 8.58 -2.42
CA VAL A 37 -0.87 7.13 -2.53
C VAL A 37 -1.21 6.51 -1.19
N LEU A 38 -2.04 5.46 -1.19
CA LEU A 38 -2.35 4.68 -0.01
C LEU A 38 -1.86 3.25 -0.21
N GLY A 39 -1.30 2.64 0.82
CA GLY A 39 -0.95 1.22 0.86
C GLY A 39 -1.78 0.52 1.93
N PHE A 40 -2.39 -0.60 1.58
CA PHE A 40 -3.16 -1.44 2.49
C PHE A 40 -2.48 -2.80 2.61
N ARG A 41 -1.71 -2.98 3.67
CA ARG A 41 -1.04 -4.24 3.94
C ARG A 41 -2.04 -5.30 4.37
N GLY A 42 -2.01 -6.45 3.69
CA GLY A 42 -2.85 -7.60 4.02
C GLY A 42 -4.29 -7.52 3.51
N ALA A 43 -4.56 -6.78 2.43
CA ALA A 43 -5.86 -6.80 1.75
C ALA A 43 -5.69 -6.73 0.23
N TYR A 44 -6.45 -7.56 -0.49
CA TYR A 44 -6.56 -7.45 -1.95
C TYR A 44 -7.39 -6.23 -2.36
N PRO A 45 -7.15 -5.66 -3.55
CA PRO A 45 -7.92 -4.53 -4.05
C PRO A 45 -9.43 -4.71 -3.89
N GLY A 46 -10.08 -3.68 -3.34
CA GLY A 46 -11.53 -3.64 -3.15
C GLY A 46 -12.10 -4.47 -2.01
N THR A 47 -11.30 -5.26 -1.29
CA THR A 47 -11.83 -6.18 -0.27
C THR A 47 -11.79 -5.65 1.15
N PHE A 48 -10.74 -4.93 1.55
CA PHE A 48 -10.46 -4.51 2.93
C PHE A 48 -10.58 -5.61 4.00
N GLN A 49 -10.59 -6.86 3.56
CA GLN A 49 -10.54 -8.00 4.46
C GLN A 49 -9.10 -8.43 4.66
N TRP A 50 -8.75 -8.68 5.92
CA TRP A 50 -7.46 -9.26 6.23
C TRP A 50 -7.30 -10.62 5.54
N ASN A 51 -6.31 -10.74 4.68
CA ASN A 51 -6.04 -11.94 3.88
C ASN A 51 -4.92 -12.83 4.45
N GLY A 52 -4.48 -12.53 5.69
CA GLY A 52 -3.38 -13.26 6.34
C GLY A 52 -1.99 -12.74 5.99
N ASN A 53 -1.88 -11.82 5.04
CA ASN A 53 -0.61 -11.24 4.58
C ASN A 53 0.49 -12.31 4.37
N ALA A 54 0.16 -13.36 3.61
CA ALA A 54 1.10 -14.45 3.36
C ALA A 54 2.41 -13.89 2.77
N PRO A 55 3.57 -14.30 3.30
CA PRO A 55 4.85 -13.74 2.87
C PRO A 55 5.17 -14.06 1.41
N ASN A 56 5.98 -13.20 0.79
CA ASN A 56 6.46 -13.38 -0.59
C ASN A 56 5.35 -13.36 -1.66
N GLN A 57 4.23 -12.67 -1.41
CA GLN A 57 3.09 -12.58 -2.32
C GLN A 57 2.70 -11.13 -2.58
N PHE A 58 2.07 -10.88 -3.75
CA PHE A 58 1.45 -9.60 -4.09
C PHE A 58 0.00 -9.60 -3.58
N ASN A 59 -0.16 -9.48 -2.28
CA ASN A 59 -1.43 -9.63 -1.58
C ASN A 59 -1.87 -8.36 -0.83
N ASP A 60 -1.30 -7.24 -1.20
CA ASP A 60 -1.60 -5.91 -0.69
C ASP A 60 -2.25 -5.05 -1.76
N THR A 61 -2.83 -3.92 -1.35
CA THR A 61 -3.44 -2.95 -2.25
C THR A 61 -2.68 -1.63 -2.22
N LEU A 62 -2.43 -1.07 -3.38
CA LEU A 62 -2.01 0.31 -3.57
C LEU A 62 -3.14 1.10 -4.21
N VAL A 63 -3.46 2.26 -3.64
CA VAL A 63 -4.50 3.15 -4.17
C VAL A 63 -3.86 4.48 -4.54
N LEU A 64 -4.16 4.97 -5.74
CA LEU A 64 -3.80 6.30 -6.19
C LEU A 64 -5.04 7.19 -6.18
N LEU A 65 -4.97 8.31 -5.45
CA LEU A 65 -6.03 9.29 -5.31
C LEU A 65 -5.60 10.65 -5.88
N TRP A 66 -6.51 11.33 -6.58
CA TRP A 66 -6.36 12.73 -6.93
C TRP A 66 -7.71 13.36 -7.28
N SER A 67 -7.78 14.71 -7.30
CA SER A 67 -8.84 15.43 -7.97
C SER A 67 -8.31 15.94 -9.30
N ASP A 68 -9.09 15.79 -10.36
CA ASP A 68 -8.74 16.33 -11.68
C ASP A 68 -8.62 17.84 -11.61
N ILE A 69 -7.51 18.39 -12.15
CA ILE A 69 -7.23 19.83 -12.04
C ILE A 69 -8.20 20.70 -12.85
N ALA A 70 -8.75 20.17 -13.93
CA ALA A 70 -9.64 20.90 -14.81
C ALA A 70 -11.10 20.84 -14.36
N THR A 71 -11.55 19.68 -13.87
CA THR A 71 -12.94 19.41 -13.53
C THR A 71 -13.21 19.43 -12.02
N GLY A 72 -12.18 19.23 -11.20
CA GLY A 72 -12.29 19.00 -9.75
C GLY A 72 -12.84 17.63 -9.39
N GLU A 73 -13.10 16.76 -10.37
CA GLU A 73 -13.66 15.44 -10.12
C GLU A 73 -12.65 14.54 -9.40
N PRO A 74 -13.08 13.85 -8.34
CA PRO A 74 -12.24 12.88 -7.65
C PRO A 74 -11.97 11.65 -8.52
N LYS A 75 -10.75 11.10 -8.41
CA LYS A 75 -10.28 9.92 -9.12
C LYS A 75 -9.66 8.93 -8.16
N VAL A 76 -9.94 7.64 -8.41
CA VAL A 76 -9.48 6.51 -7.61
C VAL A 76 -9.00 5.40 -8.54
N LEU A 77 -7.76 4.95 -8.36
CA LEU A 77 -7.25 3.74 -9.01
C LEU A 77 -6.65 2.80 -7.98
N GLU A 78 -6.89 1.52 -8.15
CA GLU A 78 -6.41 0.45 -7.26
C GLU A 78 -5.48 -0.49 -8.03
N PHE A 79 -4.39 -0.90 -7.37
CA PHE A 79 -3.38 -1.78 -7.94
C PHE A 79 -3.00 -2.87 -6.93
N PRO A 80 -2.72 -4.09 -7.38
CA PRO A 80 -2.03 -5.05 -6.54
C PRO A 80 -0.61 -4.54 -6.25
N VAL A 81 -0.13 -4.82 -5.06
CA VAL A 81 1.21 -4.42 -4.62
C VAL A 81 1.73 -5.41 -3.58
N ASN A 82 3.01 -5.39 -3.35
CA ASN A 82 3.62 -5.90 -2.14
C ASN A 82 4.17 -4.74 -1.32
N THR A 83 3.89 -4.73 -0.03
CA THR A 83 4.40 -3.74 0.92
C THR A 83 5.43 -4.31 1.91
N ASP A 84 5.81 -5.57 1.74
CA ASP A 84 6.76 -6.30 2.57
C ASP A 84 8.02 -6.72 1.80
N THR A 85 8.86 -7.54 2.43
CA THR A 85 10.06 -8.08 1.79
C THR A 85 9.77 -9.36 1.03
N GLY A 86 10.57 -9.65 -0.01
CA GLY A 86 10.52 -10.92 -0.73
C GLY A 86 11.40 -11.99 -0.07
N ALA A 87 11.13 -13.26 -0.41
CA ALA A 87 11.74 -14.43 0.25
C ALA A 87 13.27 -14.43 0.25
N ARG A 88 13.90 -13.83 -0.76
CA ARG A 88 15.37 -13.75 -0.82
C ARG A 88 15.98 -12.99 0.34
N TYR A 89 15.22 -12.11 0.99
CA TYR A 89 15.73 -11.23 2.06
C TYR A 89 15.28 -11.66 3.46
N PHE A 90 14.53 -12.76 3.58
CA PHE A 90 14.12 -13.27 4.89
C PHE A 90 15.33 -13.61 5.75
N GLY A 91 15.32 -13.16 6.99
CA GLY A 91 16.42 -13.37 7.93
C GLY A 91 17.70 -12.61 7.61
N GLN A 92 17.70 -11.70 6.64
CA GLN A 92 18.88 -10.89 6.31
C GLN A 92 18.81 -9.49 6.92
N ASP A 93 19.95 -8.92 7.26
CA ASP A 93 20.04 -7.54 7.78
C ASP A 93 19.53 -6.48 6.80
N SER A 94 19.51 -6.79 5.49
CA SER A 94 18.94 -5.92 4.45
C SER A 94 17.42 -5.97 4.38
N SER A 95 16.77 -6.96 4.98
CA SER A 95 15.31 -7.03 5.09
C SER A 95 14.76 -5.86 5.88
N SER A 96 13.73 -5.21 5.36
CA SER A 96 13.07 -4.13 6.09
C SER A 96 11.65 -3.88 5.60
N SER A 97 10.70 -3.84 6.53
CA SER A 97 9.33 -3.44 6.24
C SER A 97 9.04 -2.07 6.83
N LEU A 98 8.39 -1.22 6.04
CA LEU A 98 7.93 0.09 6.54
C LEU A 98 6.94 -0.12 7.68
N ARG A 99 7.03 0.73 8.70
CA ARG A 99 6.04 0.76 9.77
C ARG A 99 4.68 1.18 9.21
N PRO A 100 3.62 0.40 9.40
CA PRO A 100 2.28 0.77 8.98
C PRO A 100 1.68 1.86 9.87
N ASN A 101 0.52 2.37 9.46
CA ASN A 101 -0.25 3.42 10.12
C ASN A 101 0.55 4.73 10.23
N ARG A 102 1.30 5.02 9.15
CA ARG A 102 2.18 6.18 9.02
C ARG A 102 2.03 6.83 7.65
N ARG A 103 2.27 8.14 7.62
CA ARG A 103 2.46 8.90 6.39
C ARG A 103 3.96 9.03 6.11
N TYR A 104 4.34 8.76 4.88
CA TYR A 104 5.67 8.96 4.31
C TYR A 104 5.59 9.98 3.18
N THR A 105 6.73 10.57 2.80
CA THR A 105 6.85 11.54 1.73
C THR A 105 7.65 10.98 0.57
N TYR A 106 7.09 11.08 -0.62
CA TYR A 106 7.74 10.67 -1.87
C TYR A 106 7.87 11.85 -2.82
N ILE A 107 8.80 11.77 -3.74
CA ILE A 107 8.93 12.68 -4.90
C ILE A 107 8.98 11.86 -6.19
N ASN A 108 8.73 12.56 -7.29
CA ASN A 108 9.08 12.06 -8.63
C ASN A 108 10.60 11.95 -8.73
N GLY A 109 11.11 10.74 -8.76
CA GLY A 109 12.54 10.45 -8.74
C GLY A 109 12.88 9.25 -9.61
N TRP A 110 13.85 8.47 -9.17
CA TRP A 110 14.40 7.34 -9.92
C TRP A 110 14.49 6.10 -9.04
N HIS A 111 14.22 4.96 -9.67
CA HIS A 111 14.63 3.67 -9.13
C HIS A 111 15.52 2.98 -10.17
N ARG A 112 16.81 2.78 -9.83
CA ARG A 112 17.83 2.28 -10.78
C ARG A 112 17.87 3.12 -12.05
N SER A 113 17.31 2.65 -13.18
CA SER A 113 17.39 3.27 -14.50
C SER A 113 16.08 3.86 -15.01
N TYR A 114 15.02 3.91 -14.22
CA TYR A 114 13.72 4.42 -14.66
C TYR A 114 13.05 5.32 -13.61
N ASN A 115 12.13 6.14 -14.10
CA ASN A 115 11.34 7.05 -13.25
C ASN A 115 10.45 6.25 -12.27
N ALA A 116 10.49 6.64 -11.01
CA ALA A 116 9.69 6.00 -9.97
C ALA A 116 9.46 6.95 -8.78
N PRO A 117 8.39 6.77 -8.00
CA PRO A 117 8.25 7.45 -6.72
C PRO A 117 9.40 7.07 -5.79
N GLN A 118 10.14 8.09 -5.35
CA GLN A 118 11.33 7.93 -4.51
C GLN A 118 11.06 8.46 -3.11
N MET A 119 11.39 7.65 -2.10
CA MET A 119 11.27 8.03 -0.70
C MET A 119 12.15 9.26 -0.39
N GLN A 120 11.54 10.26 0.24
CA GLN A 120 12.22 11.48 0.69
C GLN A 120 12.58 11.46 2.16
N ASP A 121 11.82 10.75 2.97
CA ASP A 121 12.06 10.67 4.41
C ASP A 121 13.35 9.91 4.71
N TRP A 122 14.03 10.28 5.79
CA TRP A 122 15.26 9.67 6.26
C TRP A 122 15.15 9.28 7.72
N GLY A 123 15.84 8.22 8.11
CA GLY A 123 15.92 7.81 9.51
C GLY A 123 14.60 7.34 10.11
N TYR A 124 13.59 7.08 9.29
CA TYR A 124 12.33 6.48 9.74
C TYR A 124 12.55 5.05 10.25
N ARG A 125 11.64 4.60 11.09
CA ARG A 125 11.77 3.26 11.67
C ARG A 125 11.19 2.19 10.74
N VAL A 126 11.95 1.11 10.58
CA VAL A 126 11.54 -0.09 9.83
C VAL A 126 11.70 -1.33 10.71
N ALA A 127 10.92 -2.35 10.43
CA ALA A 127 11.07 -3.67 11.03
C ALA A 127 12.00 -4.54 10.18
N ASN A 128 12.86 -5.29 10.85
CA ASN A 128 13.71 -6.30 10.23
C ASN A 128 13.18 -7.69 10.59
N ASP A 129 12.97 -8.53 9.59
CA ASP A 129 12.58 -9.93 9.75
C ASP A 129 13.84 -10.77 10.08
N SER A 130 14.28 -10.75 11.32
CA SER A 130 15.51 -11.43 11.74
C SER A 130 15.33 -12.91 12.00
N ASN A 131 14.11 -13.39 12.24
CA ASN A 131 13.82 -14.81 12.40
C ASN A 131 13.61 -15.55 11.06
N GLY A 132 13.50 -14.81 9.96
CA GLY A 132 13.39 -15.36 8.61
C GLY A 132 12.04 -15.98 8.28
N ASN A 133 10.97 -15.64 9.03
CA ASN A 133 9.65 -16.21 8.78
C ASN A 133 8.83 -15.47 7.70
N GLY A 134 9.36 -14.36 7.18
CA GLY A 134 8.74 -13.55 6.14
C GLY A 134 7.65 -12.61 6.65
N HIS A 135 7.45 -12.55 7.95
CA HIS A 135 6.57 -11.61 8.61
C HIS A 135 7.39 -10.70 9.52
N TRP A 136 6.93 -9.46 9.69
CA TRP A 136 7.34 -8.68 10.84
C TRP A 136 6.33 -8.97 11.96
N ASP A 137 6.81 -9.55 13.04
CA ASP A 137 5.98 -9.86 14.18
C ASP A 137 5.54 -8.59 14.88
N ARG A 138 4.27 -8.49 15.20
CA ARG A 138 3.72 -7.32 15.88
C ARG A 138 3.02 -7.71 17.18
N ASP A 139 3.17 -6.88 18.17
CA ASP A 139 2.43 -6.97 19.42
C ASP A 139 1.04 -6.29 19.31
N ARG A 140 0.34 -6.21 20.43
CA ARG A 140 -0.96 -5.52 20.51
C ARG A 140 -0.88 -4.03 20.21
N ASN A 141 0.31 -3.43 20.25
CA ASN A 141 0.55 -2.03 19.87
C ASN A 141 0.70 -1.87 18.36
N GLY A 142 0.57 -2.96 17.60
CA GLY A 142 0.58 -2.94 16.15
C GLY A 142 1.95 -2.73 15.54
N TRP A 143 3.03 -2.97 16.31
CA TRP A 143 4.38 -2.88 15.80
C TRP A 143 5.12 -4.20 16.01
N LEU A 144 6.25 -4.28 16.59
CA LEU A 144 6.94 -5.55 16.77
C LEU A 144 6.41 -6.33 17.98
N SER A 145 6.31 -7.64 17.89
CA SER A 145 6.07 -8.47 19.06
C SER A 145 7.28 -8.43 19.98
N GLY A 146 7.06 -8.51 21.27
CA GLY A 146 8.14 -8.54 22.28
C GLY A 146 9.01 -9.80 22.25
N GLY A 147 8.92 -10.61 21.21
CA GLY A 147 9.79 -11.76 20.96
C GLY A 147 11.17 -11.31 20.46
N ALA A 148 12.19 -12.05 20.82
CA ALA A 148 13.59 -11.72 20.54
C ALA A 148 14.01 -11.83 19.06
N ALA A 149 13.05 -12.02 18.14
CA ALA A 149 13.36 -12.37 16.77
C ALA A 149 13.48 -11.15 15.86
N ASP A 150 12.49 -10.25 15.89
CA ASP A 150 12.48 -9.07 15.03
C ASP A 150 12.92 -7.81 15.78
N TYR A 151 13.52 -6.87 15.08
CA TYR A 151 13.96 -5.61 15.68
C TYR A 151 13.72 -4.40 14.77
N GLU A 152 13.64 -3.24 15.38
CA GLU A 152 13.55 -1.97 14.67
C GLU A 152 14.94 -1.40 14.34
N ARG A 153 15.05 -0.81 13.16
CA ARG A 153 16.21 -0.04 12.75
C ARG A 153 15.82 1.20 11.94
N SER A 154 16.78 2.06 11.66
CA SER A 154 16.59 3.17 10.73
C SER A 154 16.51 2.64 9.30
N GLY A 155 15.52 3.12 8.54
CA GLY A 155 15.31 2.80 7.15
C GLY A 155 15.73 3.92 6.21
N SER A 156 15.91 3.56 4.94
CA SER A 156 16.16 4.48 3.85
C SER A 156 15.75 3.84 2.52
N ALA A 157 15.44 4.67 1.52
CA ALA A 157 15.26 4.26 0.12
C ALA A 157 14.17 3.20 -0.14
N HIS A 158 13.07 3.22 0.61
CA HIS A 158 11.90 2.38 0.33
C HIS A 158 11.05 3.00 -0.79
N ASN A 159 11.47 2.81 -2.03
CA ASN A 159 10.78 3.37 -3.21
C ASN A 159 9.53 2.56 -3.57
N ILE A 160 8.69 3.12 -4.44
CA ILE A 160 7.64 2.37 -5.15
C ILE A 160 8.20 2.03 -6.52
N HIS A 161 8.21 0.74 -6.89
CA HIS A 161 8.78 0.33 -8.18
C HIS A 161 8.07 -0.88 -8.78
N MET A 162 8.44 -1.24 -10.01
CA MET A 162 7.88 -2.35 -10.75
C MET A 162 8.58 -3.68 -10.42
N ALA A 163 7.82 -4.78 -10.49
CA ALA A 163 8.37 -6.12 -10.71
C ALA A 163 7.91 -6.64 -12.08
N SER A 164 8.85 -7.08 -12.91
CA SER A 164 8.54 -7.70 -14.20
C SER A 164 8.13 -9.16 -14.00
N VAL A 165 6.97 -9.37 -13.37
CA VAL A 165 6.39 -10.69 -13.16
C VAL A 165 5.36 -10.98 -14.25
N ASN A 166 5.32 -12.23 -14.70
CA ASN A 166 4.38 -12.71 -15.71
C ASN A 166 3.49 -13.80 -15.10
N GLY A 167 2.26 -13.88 -15.57
CA GLY A 167 1.29 -14.88 -15.12
C GLY A 167 0.28 -14.37 -14.10
N PRO A 168 -0.60 -15.24 -13.59
CA PRO A 168 -1.59 -14.90 -12.58
C PRO A 168 -0.94 -14.39 -11.29
N LEU A 169 -1.53 -13.39 -10.65
CA LEU A 169 -1.00 -12.81 -9.41
C LEU A 169 -0.86 -13.84 -8.27
N GLY A 170 -1.77 -14.82 -8.21
CA GLY A 170 -1.69 -15.89 -7.22
C GLY A 170 -0.43 -16.76 -7.30
N ASP A 171 0.15 -16.86 -8.49
CA ASP A 171 1.37 -17.63 -8.75
C ASP A 171 2.64 -16.76 -8.72
N ALA A 172 2.48 -15.45 -8.85
CA ALA A 172 3.59 -14.50 -8.82
C ALA A 172 4.21 -14.42 -7.42
N ARG A 173 5.53 -14.36 -7.36
CA ARG A 173 6.29 -14.25 -6.11
C ARG A 173 7.20 -13.04 -6.15
N ILE A 174 7.44 -12.46 -4.98
CA ILE A 174 8.24 -11.24 -4.84
C ILE A 174 9.74 -11.55 -4.98
N GLU A 175 10.18 -12.63 -4.36
CA GLU A 175 11.57 -13.14 -4.41
C GLU A 175 12.59 -12.02 -4.13
N ASN A 176 13.36 -11.62 -5.13
CA ASN A 176 14.40 -10.59 -5.05
C ASN A 176 13.94 -9.20 -5.47
N TRP A 177 12.66 -9.00 -5.78
CA TRP A 177 12.17 -7.69 -6.20
C TRP A 177 12.12 -6.67 -5.06
N SER A 178 11.95 -7.12 -3.82
CA SER A 178 11.83 -6.21 -2.67
C SER A 178 12.68 -6.65 -1.48
N ALA A 179 13.55 -5.77 -1.03
CA ALA A 179 14.17 -5.83 0.31
C ALA A 179 13.38 -4.97 1.32
N GLY A 180 12.20 -4.45 0.91
CA GLY A 180 11.33 -3.57 1.69
C GLY A 180 10.62 -2.49 0.89
N CYS A 181 10.96 -2.31 -0.39
CA CYS A 181 10.27 -1.39 -1.29
C CYS A 181 8.82 -1.83 -1.52
N GLN A 182 7.98 -0.87 -1.90
CA GLN A 182 6.64 -1.15 -2.37
C GLN A 182 6.71 -1.57 -3.83
N VAL A 183 6.20 -2.75 -4.18
CA VAL A 183 6.43 -3.33 -5.52
C VAL A 183 5.12 -3.64 -6.22
N ILE A 184 4.91 -2.99 -7.37
CA ILE A 184 3.74 -3.20 -8.23
C ILE A 184 4.08 -4.31 -9.25
N PRO A 185 3.31 -5.41 -9.29
CA PRO A 185 3.56 -6.52 -10.20
C PRO A 185 3.07 -6.20 -11.62
N GLY A 186 3.91 -6.53 -12.59
CA GLY A 186 3.59 -6.50 -14.01
C GLY A 186 3.65 -5.12 -14.65
N THR A 187 4.12 -5.11 -15.89
CA THR A 187 4.33 -3.88 -16.67
C THR A 187 3.03 -3.08 -16.87
N LYS A 188 1.91 -3.75 -17.14
CA LYS A 188 0.62 -3.07 -17.34
C LYS A 188 0.14 -2.30 -16.11
N ASN A 189 0.24 -2.91 -14.93
CA ASN A 189 -0.11 -2.23 -13.68
C ASN A 189 0.81 -1.04 -13.42
N TRP A 190 2.10 -1.23 -13.68
CA TRP A 190 3.09 -0.17 -13.54
C TRP A 190 2.85 1.00 -14.49
N GLU A 191 2.63 0.74 -15.77
CA GLU A 191 2.35 1.77 -16.78
C GLU A 191 1.06 2.53 -16.45
N ALA A 192 0.01 1.83 -16.03
CA ALA A 192 -1.24 2.45 -15.59
C ALA A 192 -1.04 3.34 -14.35
N PHE A 193 -0.30 2.85 -13.35
CA PHE A 193 0.04 3.63 -12.17
C PHE A 193 0.84 4.87 -12.53
N MET A 194 1.96 4.72 -13.25
CA MET A 194 2.85 5.83 -13.59
C MET A 194 2.22 6.85 -14.52
N GLY A 195 1.36 6.39 -15.45
CA GLY A 195 0.63 7.29 -16.37
C GLY A 195 -0.27 8.29 -15.64
N HIS A 196 -0.76 7.94 -14.45
CA HIS A 196 -1.58 8.85 -13.63
C HIS A 196 -0.81 9.49 -12.47
N TYR A 197 0.18 8.80 -11.93
CA TYR A 197 1.02 9.31 -10.85
C TYR A 197 1.99 10.40 -11.32
N TRP A 198 2.67 10.16 -12.45
CA TRP A 198 3.72 11.04 -12.94
C TRP A 198 3.14 12.31 -13.56
N THR A 199 3.31 13.42 -12.89
CA THR A 199 2.81 14.72 -13.35
C THR A 199 3.86 15.56 -14.06
N GLY A 200 5.10 15.09 -14.14
CA GLY A 200 6.26 15.89 -14.56
C GLY A 200 6.68 16.93 -13.52
N SER A 201 5.97 17.05 -12.43
CA SER A 201 6.28 17.92 -11.29
C SER A 201 7.29 17.23 -10.36
N LYS A 202 8.03 18.06 -9.60
CA LYS A 202 8.86 17.60 -8.49
C LYS A 202 8.13 17.71 -7.14
N ASP A 203 6.83 17.87 -7.17
CA ASP A 203 6.02 17.99 -5.98
C ASP A 203 6.13 16.72 -5.12
N THR A 204 6.03 16.93 -3.84
CA THR A 204 5.99 15.83 -2.89
C THR A 204 4.63 15.15 -2.94
N THR A 205 4.63 13.82 -2.79
CA THR A 205 3.44 12.99 -2.69
C THR A 205 3.37 12.38 -1.31
N GLN A 206 2.20 12.45 -0.68
CA GLN A 206 1.95 11.70 0.54
C GLN A 206 1.74 10.22 0.21
N TYR A 207 2.38 9.35 0.98
CA TYR A 207 2.12 7.90 0.98
C TYR A 207 1.68 7.47 2.37
N PHE A 208 0.48 6.95 2.49
CA PHE A 208 -0.07 6.42 3.74
C PHE A 208 -0.05 4.90 3.70
N LEU A 209 0.82 4.27 4.46
CA LEU A 209 0.82 2.82 4.62
C LEU A 209 -0.01 2.46 5.85
N MET A 210 -0.99 1.59 5.66
CA MET A 210 -1.90 1.13 6.71
C MET A 210 -1.87 -0.40 6.82
N ASP A 211 -1.99 -0.90 8.02
CA ASP A 211 -2.30 -2.31 8.25
C ASP A 211 -3.82 -2.49 8.22
N THR A 212 -4.30 -3.37 7.37
CA THR A 212 -5.74 -3.58 7.18
C THR A 212 -6.46 -3.92 8.48
N ARG A 213 -5.79 -4.58 9.43
CA ARG A 213 -6.35 -4.92 10.75
C ARG A 213 -6.63 -3.71 11.65
N ASP A 214 -5.99 -2.58 11.38
CA ASP A 214 -6.07 -1.38 12.21
C ASP A 214 -7.01 -0.32 11.63
N ILE A 215 -7.56 -0.56 10.44
CA ILE A 215 -8.53 0.35 9.83
C ILE A 215 -9.85 0.29 10.57
N ASP A 216 -10.42 1.44 10.90
CA ASP A 216 -11.75 1.51 11.49
C ASP A 216 -12.82 1.08 10.46
N HIS A 217 -13.40 -0.08 10.66
CA HIS A 217 -14.39 -0.65 9.74
C HIS A 217 -15.63 0.22 9.55
N ARG A 218 -15.91 1.15 10.48
CA ARG A 218 -17.04 2.09 10.36
C ARG A 218 -16.89 3.06 9.18
N VAL A 219 -15.67 3.27 8.68
CA VAL A 219 -15.43 4.12 7.51
C VAL A 219 -15.63 3.39 6.19
N TRP A 220 -15.66 2.06 6.22
CA TRP A 220 -15.90 1.29 5.01
C TRP A 220 -17.37 1.32 4.61
N LYS A 221 -17.65 1.80 3.39
CA LYS A 221 -19.02 2.09 2.92
C LYS A 221 -19.51 1.17 1.79
N GLY A 222 -18.64 0.32 1.26
CA GLY A 222 -18.99 -0.59 0.16
C GLY A 222 -17.82 -0.91 -0.76
N CYS A 223 -18.12 -1.52 -1.89
CA CYS A 223 -17.16 -1.94 -2.89
C CYS A 223 -16.70 -0.78 -3.75
N THR A 224 -15.44 -0.75 -4.09
CA THR A 224 -14.92 0.21 -5.05
C THR A 224 -15.14 -0.27 -6.48
N PRO A 225 -15.38 0.64 -7.44
CA PRO A 225 -15.65 0.25 -8.84
C PRO A 225 -14.43 -0.38 -9.53
N ASN A 226 -13.23 -0.14 -9.01
CA ASN A 226 -11.96 -0.63 -9.57
C ASN A 226 -11.40 -1.85 -8.82
N GLY A 227 -12.14 -2.39 -7.87
CA GLY A 227 -11.77 -3.60 -7.15
C GLY A 227 -11.61 -4.78 -8.11
N THR A 228 -10.54 -5.56 -7.94
CA THR A 228 -10.24 -6.72 -8.80
C THR A 228 -10.91 -8.01 -8.34
N HIS A 229 -11.59 -7.96 -7.21
CA HIS A 229 -12.32 -9.09 -6.62
C HIS A 229 -13.80 -8.73 -6.45
N ASP A 230 -14.64 -9.75 -6.52
CA ASP A 230 -16.04 -9.60 -6.13
C ASP A 230 -16.08 -9.06 -4.70
N CYS A 231 -16.87 -8.02 -4.51
CA CYS A 231 -17.06 -7.45 -3.20
C CYS A 231 -17.62 -8.53 -2.28
N PRO A 232 -16.94 -8.82 -1.16
CA PRO A 232 -17.49 -9.79 -0.24
C PRO A 232 -18.82 -9.24 0.32
N TYR A 233 -19.85 -10.00 0.12
CA TYR A 233 -21.13 -9.72 0.69
C TYR A 233 -21.01 -9.68 2.21
N GLU A 234 -21.57 -8.65 2.78
CA GLU A 234 -21.70 -8.46 4.22
C GLU A 234 -20.40 -8.38 5.00
N ILE A 235 -20.11 -7.17 5.37
CA ILE A 235 -19.28 -6.93 6.52
C ILE A 235 -20.10 -7.39 7.71
N GLY A 236 -19.95 -8.65 8.06
CA GLY A 236 -20.44 -9.11 9.34
C GLY A 236 -19.70 -8.35 10.45
N PRO A 237 -20.28 -8.26 11.63
CA PRO A 237 -19.57 -7.71 12.76
C PRO A 237 -18.27 -8.52 12.94
N PHE A 238 -17.13 -7.85 12.82
CA PHE A 238 -15.85 -8.46 13.15
C PHE A 238 -15.81 -8.75 14.66
N PRO A 239 -15.29 -9.92 15.08
CA PRO A 239 -15.17 -10.25 16.48
C PRO A 239 -14.19 -9.36 17.24
#